data_0576e9adee9797cff0384ed5e47e63fb
#
_entry.id   0576e9adee9797cff0384ed5e47e63fb
#
_cell.length_a   1.000
_cell.length_b   1.000
_cell.length_c   1.000
_cell.angle_alpha   90.00
_cell.angle_beta   90.00
_cell.angle_gamma   90.00
#
_symmetry.space_group_name_H-M   'P 1'
#
loop_
_entity.id
_entity.type
_entity.pdbx_description
1 polymer ?
#
loop_
_entity_poly.entity_id
_entity_poly.type
_entity_poly.pdbx_seq_one_letter_code
_entity_poly.pdbx_strand_id
1 'polypeptide(L)'
;FIGRVSFLTNNVAMVLQLATSMDYSIFLLDAFTREKKKGLSDEEAMVDAVDAAINSIFASSLTTIAGFVALMFMKFSIGFDMGLVLAKGIVFSLLTVVLFMPAMIFRFAKWNEKTAHRPFLPDFHKMGRGIYKIRNIALVIMILVVPFAYTAQGMNSFLFGNSAVGVSEGTQVYADEQAINEKFGRSNMLVAIYPNTSAITEKAMSDEIEDLEYVKSVTSMANTLPEGVPEDFLPYSITSQLHTDTTSRMLIYIRTKSESDKAFEYTNDIRDIVKKYYPEDSYVAGETPSTQDIKTTITADNARVNVLSLISVFVVVMFSFQSVLVPIIVMIPIEAAIYINMAVPYLVGETLVYMGYIIVSSIQLGATVDYSILLTNNYMACRKTMKKKEAVVEALAMSCSSVFTSGTILILAGYIVYMISSTAAIGGLGHLIGRGALFSVCLVLTILPALLVLCDGIITSNEMDRFKKYLKRRHEKRKALVKSGIGAVKKKASAALARRGSQTAEVDGNEI
;
A
#
# COMPACT_ATOMS: atom_id res chain seq x y z
N PHE A 1 17.42 6.78 -14.46
CA PHE A 1 17.03 7.24 -13.12
C PHE A 1 16.79 8.73 -13.18
N ILE A 2 15.54 9.14 -13.04
CA ILE A 2 15.13 10.53 -13.13
C ILE A 2 14.84 10.98 -11.69
N GLY A 3 15.84 11.53 -11.00
CA GLY A 3 15.66 12.19 -9.72
C GLY A 3 16.41 11.60 -8.52
N ARG A 4 16.30 12.28 -7.39
CA ARG A 4 16.80 11.84 -6.09
C ARG A 4 15.72 11.01 -5.40
N VAL A 5 16.06 9.85 -4.87
CA VAL A 5 15.15 8.97 -4.12
C VAL A 5 15.41 9.17 -2.63
N SER A 6 14.32 9.29 -1.83
CA SER A 6 14.43 9.38 -0.38
C SER A 6 15.09 8.12 0.21
N PHE A 7 15.86 8.28 1.27
CA PHE A 7 16.47 7.14 1.98
C PHE A 7 15.41 6.18 2.54
N LEU A 8 14.26 6.69 2.96
CA LEU A 8 13.11 5.87 3.39
C LEU A 8 12.59 5.01 2.24
N THR A 9 12.38 5.62 1.07
CA THR A 9 11.93 4.90 -0.13
C THR A 9 12.93 3.82 -0.53
N ASN A 10 14.23 4.12 -0.52
CA ASN A 10 15.25 3.16 -0.92
C ASN A 10 15.26 1.90 -0.03
N ASN A 11 15.18 2.07 1.29
CA ASN A 11 15.23 0.95 2.22
C ASN A 11 13.92 0.13 2.24
N VAL A 12 12.79 0.81 2.30
CA VAL A 12 11.48 0.15 2.40
C VAL A 12 11.08 -0.51 1.08
N ALA A 13 11.36 0.16 -0.06
CA ALA A 13 10.97 -0.35 -1.37
C ALA A 13 11.69 -1.66 -1.73
N MET A 14 12.96 -1.83 -1.38
CA MET A 14 13.67 -3.10 -1.66
C MET A 14 13.00 -4.30 -0.98
N VAL A 15 12.65 -4.14 0.30
CA VAL A 15 12.05 -5.22 1.08
C VAL A 15 10.62 -5.52 0.63
N LEU A 16 9.83 -4.47 0.42
CA LEU A 16 8.45 -4.62 -0.07
C LEU A 16 8.39 -5.20 -1.47
N GLN A 17 9.24 -4.73 -2.37
CA GLN A 17 9.29 -5.24 -3.74
C GLN A 17 9.68 -6.72 -3.78
N LEU A 18 10.64 -7.15 -2.96
CA LEU A 18 10.98 -8.56 -2.83
C LEU A 18 9.77 -9.38 -2.36
N ALA A 19 9.12 -8.96 -1.27
CA ALA A 19 7.98 -9.67 -0.71
C ALA A 19 6.81 -9.76 -1.70
N THR A 20 6.38 -8.64 -2.30
CA THR A 20 5.24 -8.62 -3.22
C THR A 20 5.52 -9.28 -4.57
N SER A 21 6.78 -9.27 -5.04
CA SER A 21 7.14 -9.95 -6.30
C SER A 21 7.07 -11.46 -6.19
N MET A 22 7.37 -12.01 -5.01
CA MET A 22 7.33 -13.46 -4.78
C MET A 22 5.90 -14.00 -4.87
N ASP A 23 4.89 -13.21 -4.52
CA ASP A 23 3.50 -13.62 -4.48
C ASP A 23 3.01 -14.12 -5.84
N TYR A 24 3.29 -13.39 -6.90
CA TYR A 24 2.91 -13.78 -8.27
C TYR A 24 3.62 -15.04 -8.74
N SER A 25 4.88 -15.22 -8.35
CA SER A 25 5.65 -16.42 -8.65
C SER A 25 5.11 -17.64 -7.91
N ILE A 26 4.71 -17.47 -6.64
CA ILE A 26 4.11 -18.53 -5.82
C ILE A 26 2.76 -18.95 -6.40
N PHE A 27 1.93 -17.99 -6.82
CA PHE A 27 0.63 -18.28 -7.44
C PHE A 27 0.77 -19.11 -8.72
N LEU A 28 1.74 -18.78 -9.59
CA LEU A 28 1.99 -19.54 -10.80
C LEU A 28 2.54 -20.94 -10.51
N LEU A 29 3.48 -21.05 -9.57
CA LEU A 29 4.07 -22.34 -9.16
C LEU A 29 3.01 -23.25 -8.53
N ASP A 30 2.13 -22.71 -7.70
CA ASP A 30 1.05 -23.47 -7.07
C ASP A 30 0.03 -23.96 -8.12
N ALA A 31 -0.33 -23.10 -9.10
CA ALA A 31 -1.16 -23.49 -10.23
C ALA A 31 -0.51 -24.62 -11.03
N PHE A 32 0.78 -24.51 -11.38
CA PHE A 32 1.52 -25.56 -12.08
C PHE A 32 1.55 -26.87 -11.29
N THR A 33 1.85 -26.82 -10.01
CA THR A 33 1.89 -28.01 -9.14
C THR A 33 0.52 -28.69 -9.07
N ARG A 34 -0.55 -27.93 -9.07
CA ARG A 34 -1.93 -28.44 -9.07
C ARG A 34 -2.29 -29.12 -10.38
N GLU A 35 -1.92 -28.54 -11.53
CA GLU A 35 -2.17 -29.17 -12.84
C GLU A 35 -1.34 -30.44 -13.03
N LYS A 36 -0.08 -30.46 -12.55
CA LYS A 36 0.77 -31.66 -12.55
C LYS A 36 0.16 -32.81 -11.74
N LYS A 37 -0.48 -32.53 -10.63
CA LYS A 37 -1.16 -33.58 -9.81
C LYS A 37 -2.32 -34.25 -10.54
N LYS A 38 -2.84 -33.67 -11.62
CA LYS A 38 -3.86 -34.29 -12.49
C LYS A 38 -3.29 -35.29 -13.48
N GLY A 39 -1.96 -35.48 -13.51
CA GLY A 39 -1.27 -36.45 -14.39
C GLY A 39 -0.92 -35.88 -15.76
N LEU A 40 -1.01 -34.56 -15.96
CA LEU A 40 -0.65 -33.90 -17.23
C LEU A 40 0.87 -33.89 -17.43
N SER A 41 1.29 -33.82 -18.69
CA SER A 41 2.70 -33.57 -19.05
C SER A 41 3.17 -32.20 -18.54
N ASP A 42 4.50 -31.98 -18.44
CA ASP A 42 5.03 -30.70 -17.98
C ASP A 42 4.58 -29.52 -18.86
N GLU A 43 4.48 -29.74 -20.17
CA GLU A 43 4.04 -28.73 -21.14
C GLU A 43 2.54 -28.41 -20.99
N GLU A 44 1.69 -29.44 -20.96
CA GLU A 44 0.24 -29.27 -20.79
C GLU A 44 -0.08 -28.64 -19.44
N ALA A 45 0.56 -29.10 -18.36
CA ALA A 45 0.40 -28.56 -17.02
C ALA A 45 0.81 -27.09 -16.95
N MET A 46 1.87 -26.67 -17.67
CA MET A 46 2.29 -25.26 -17.70
C MET A 46 1.31 -24.39 -18.48
N VAL A 47 0.81 -24.84 -19.62
CA VAL A 47 -0.18 -24.09 -20.41
C VAL A 47 -1.46 -23.88 -19.60
N ASP A 48 -1.97 -24.95 -18.98
CA ASP A 48 -3.18 -24.89 -18.17
C ASP A 48 -2.97 -24.06 -16.88
N ALA A 49 -1.78 -24.12 -16.27
CA ALA A 49 -1.44 -23.30 -15.12
C ALA A 49 -1.39 -21.80 -15.44
N VAL A 50 -0.79 -21.44 -16.57
CA VAL A 50 -0.75 -20.03 -17.04
C VAL A 50 -2.16 -19.54 -17.34
N ASP A 51 -2.97 -20.31 -18.07
CA ASP A 51 -4.36 -19.92 -18.39
C ASP A 51 -5.21 -19.73 -17.13
N ALA A 52 -5.02 -20.60 -16.13
CA ALA A 52 -5.73 -20.51 -14.85
C ALA A 52 -5.26 -19.35 -13.95
N ALA A 53 -3.95 -19.04 -13.94
CA ALA A 53 -3.37 -18.07 -13.01
C ALA A 53 -3.29 -16.65 -13.58
N ILE A 54 -3.17 -16.50 -14.91
CA ILE A 54 -2.84 -15.23 -15.56
C ILE A 54 -3.84 -14.10 -15.21
N ASN A 55 -5.13 -14.37 -15.22
CA ASN A 55 -6.16 -13.39 -14.92
C ASN A 55 -6.07 -12.92 -13.45
N SER A 56 -5.77 -13.85 -12.52
CA SER A 56 -5.60 -13.51 -11.11
C SER A 56 -4.34 -12.69 -10.89
N ILE A 57 -3.22 -13.06 -11.54
CA ILE A 57 -1.94 -12.34 -11.45
C ILE A 57 -2.10 -10.91 -12.01
N PHE A 58 -2.75 -10.73 -13.16
CA PHE A 58 -2.98 -9.40 -13.73
C PHE A 58 -3.91 -8.55 -12.85
N ALA A 59 -5.01 -9.12 -12.35
CA ALA A 59 -5.92 -8.40 -11.47
C ALA A 59 -5.22 -7.93 -10.20
N SER A 60 -4.47 -8.82 -9.56
CA SER A 60 -3.69 -8.58 -8.36
C SER A 60 -2.61 -7.52 -8.60
N SER A 61 -1.77 -7.69 -9.62
CA SER A 61 -0.74 -6.69 -9.96
C SER A 61 -1.32 -5.31 -10.24
N LEU A 62 -2.46 -5.24 -10.92
CA LEU A 62 -3.11 -3.98 -11.25
C LEU A 62 -3.70 -3.29 -10.00
N THR A 63 -4.25 -4.05 -9.05
CA THR A 63 -4.72 -3.50 -7.77
C THR A 63 -3.57 -2.95 -6.94
N THR A 64 -2.44 -3.66 -6.88
CA THR A 64 -1.24 -3.22 -6.18
C THR A 64 -0.63 -1.97 -6.81
N ILE A 65 -0.54 -1.93 -8.15
CA ILE A 65 -0.10 -0.73 -8.89
C ILE A 65 -1.04 0.44 -8.60
N ALA A 66 -2.36 0.23 -8.62
CA ALA A 66 -3.34 1.27 -8.36
C ALA A 66 -3.22 1.85 -6.94
N GLY A 67 -3.00 0.99 -5.93
CA GLY A 67 -2.73 1.42 -4.56
C GLY A 67 -1.46 2.27 -4.44
N PHE A 68 -0.38 1.88 -5.12
CA PHE A 68 0.87 2.67 -5.10
C PHE A 68 0.79 3.96 -5.92
N VAL A 69 0.07 3.95 -7.04
CA VAL A 69 -0.18 5.16 -7.83
C VAL A 69 -0.99 6.18 -7.02
N ALA A 70 -1.89 5.75 -6.15
CA ALA A 70 -2.62 6.66 -5.27
C ALA A 70 -1.70 7.46 -4.34
N LEU A 71 -0.57 6.88 -3.88
CA LEU A 71 0.46 7.61 -3.10
C LEU A 71 1.11 8.75 -3.89
N MET A 72 1.19 8.66 -5.22
CA MET A 72 1.79 9.70 -6.05
C MET A 72 1.00 11.01 -6.05
N PHE A 73 -0.25 10.99 -5.59
CA PHE A 73 -1.10 12.19 -5.46
C PHE A 73 -0.94 12.94 -4.13
N MET A 74 0.00 12.50 -3.27
CA MET A 74 0.40 13.27 -2.09
C MET A 74 1.08 14.57 -2.50
N LYS A 75 0.81 15.63 -1.77
CA LYS A 75 1.58 16.88 -1.87
C LYS A 75 2.98 16.72 -1.27
N PHE A 76 3.11 15.83 -0.30
CA PHE A 76 4.38 15.52 0.32
C PHE A 76 5.22 14.64 -0.61
N SER A 77 6.40 15.10 -1.01
CA SER A 77 7.23 14.51 -2.07
C SER A 77 7.63 13.04 -1.85
N ILE A 78 7.74 12.59 -0.60
CA ILE A 78 8.06 11.19 -0.29
C ILE A 78 6.96 10.23 -0.76
N GLY A 79 5.69 10.66 -0.74
CA GLY A 79 4.59 9.85 -1.24
C GLY A 79 4.71 9.60 -2.76
N PHE A 80 5.03 10.64 -3.53
CA PHE A 80 5.28 10.52 -4.96
C PHE A 80 6.45 9.57 -5.25
N ASP A 81 7.56 9.76 -4.56
CA ASP A 81 8.77 8.96 -4.69
C ASP A 81 8.50 7.47 -4.44
N MET A 82 7.88 7.18 -3.30
CA MET A 82 7.57 5.81 -2.88
C MET A 82 6.54 5.16 -3.79
N GLY A 83 5.48 5.88 -4.13
CA GLY A 83 4.44 5.40 -5.04
C GLY A 83 5.01 5.04 -6.41
N LEU A 84 5.87 5.89 -6.99
CA LEU A 84 6.49 5.65 -8.29
C LEU A 84 7.45 4.45 -8.27
N VAL A 85 8.31 4.38 -7.25
CA VAL A 85 9.31 3.29 -7.13
C VAL A 85 8.62 1.95 -6.94
N LEU A 86 7.61 1.87 -6.07
CA LEU A 86 6.86 0.65 -5.80
C LEU A 86 6.00 0.23 -7.00
N ALA A 87 5.25 1.16 -7.61
CA ALA A 87 4.43 0.85 -8.80
C ALA A 87 5.28 0.34 -9.97
N LYS A 88 6.40 1.01 -10.26
CA LYS A 88 7.38 0.56 -11.26
C LYS A 88 7.90 -0.84 -10.92
N GLY A 89 8.21 -1.10 -9.65
CA GLY A 89 8.69 -2.39 -9.18
C GLY A 89 7.70 -3.52 -9.48
N ILE A 90 6.40 -3.30 -9.24
CA ILE A 90 5.35 -4.29 -9.54
C ILE A 90 5.19 -4.50 -11.05
N VAL A 91 5.31 -3.45 -11.87
CA VAL A 91 5.28 -3.61 -13.34
C VAL A 91 6.42 -4.52 -13.81
N PHE A 92 7.65 -4.31 -13.34
CA PHE A 92 8.77 -5.19 -13.69
C PHE A 92 8.61 -6.60 -13.13
N SER A 93 8.08 -6.75 -11.93
CA SER A 93 7.75 -8.05 -11.34
C SER A 93 6.74 -8.80 -12.21
N LEU A 94 5.64 -8.16 -12.60
CA LEU A 94 4.62 -8.74 -13.48
C LEU A 94 5.23 -9.21 -14.80
N LEU A 95 6.03 -8.35 -15.46
CA LEU A 95 6.70 -8.72 -16.71
C LEU A 95 7.62 -9.92 -16.52
N THR A 96 8.40 -9.95 -15.44
CA THR A 96 9.31 -11.04 -15.12
C THR A 96 8.54 -12.35 -14.87
N VAL A 97 7.46 -12.29 -14.10
CA VAL A 97 6.66 -13.49 -13.79
C VAL A 97 5.97 -14.03 -15.04
N VAL A 98 5.42 -13.16 -15.86
CA VAL A 98 4.70 -13.60 -17.07
C VAL A 98 5.65 -14.14 -18.15
N LEU A 99 6.81 -13.51 -18.35
CA LEU A 99 7.73 -13.85 -19.44
C LEU A 99 8.77 -14.92 -19.06
N PHE A 100 9.35 -14.83 -17.88
CA PHE A 100 10.49 -15.69 -17.50
C PHE A 100 10.08 -16.84 -16.59
N MET A 101 9.13 -16.65 -15.70
CA MET A 101 8.80 -17.65 -14.67
C MET A 101 8.27 -18.98 -15.26
N PRO A 102 7.42 -18.99 -16.31
CA PRO A 102 6.98 -20.23 -16.95
C PRO A 102 8.15 -21.05 -17.49
N ALA A 103 9.12 -20.41 -18.15
CA ALA A 103 10.30 -21.07 -18.67
C ALA A 103 11.21 -21.62 -17.54
N MET A 104 11.35 -20.89 -16.45
CA MET A 104 12.12 -21.30 -15.29
C MET A 104 11.47 -22.51 -14.59
N ILE A 105 10.18 -22.45 -14.32
CA ILE A 105 9.43 -23.57 -13.69
C ILE A 105 9.55 -24.82 -14.58
N PHE A 106 9.35 -24.68 -15.87
CA PHE A 106 9.47 -25.81 -16.83
C PHE A 106 10.88 -26.38 -16.84
N ARG A 107 11.92 -25.53 -16.89
CA ARG A 107 13.32 -25.99 -16.91
C ARG A 107 13.73 -26.73 -15.64
N PHE A 108 13.22 -26.31 -14.50
CA PHE A 108 13.55 -26.87 -13.19
C PHE A 108 12.50 -27.87 -12.66
N ALA A 109 11.44 -28.19 -13.43
CA ALA A 109 10.36 -29.10 -13.00
C ALA A 109 10.87 -30.43 -12.46
N LYS A 110 11.77 -31.10 -13.19
CA LYS A 110 12.38 -32.40 -12.80
C LYS A 110 13.24 -32.27 -11.55
N TRP A 111 13.90 -31.14 -11.34
CA TRP A 111 14.72 -30.91 -10.14
C TRP A 111 13.85 -30.66 -8.93
N ASN A 112 12.76 -29.88 -9.13
CA ASN A 112 11.77 -29.62 -8.10
C ASN A 112 11.08 -30.92 -7.63
N GLU A 113 10.75 -31.83 -8.56
CA GLU A 113 10.20 -33.16 -8.21
C GLU A 113 11.18 -33.98 -7.38
N LYS A 114 12.50 -33.98 -7.70
CA LYS A 114 13.53 -34.72 -6.96
C LYS A 114 13.77 -34.17 -5.55
N THR A 115 13.61 -32.86 -5.35
CA THR A 115 13.83 -32.21 -4.06
C THR A 115 12.52 -32.03 -3.27
N ALA A 116 11.39 -32.46 -3.83
CA ALA A 116 10.09 -32.36 -3.19
C ALA A 116 10.06 -33.28 -1.95
N HIS A 117 9.78 -32.69 -0.82
CA HIS A 117 9.57 -33.38 0.46
C HIS A 117 8.11 -33.14 0.92
N ARG A 118 7.73 -33.87 1.97
CA ARG A 118 6.39 -33.74 2.52
C ARG A 118 6.14 -32.28 2.91
N PRO A 119 4.98 -31.68 2.49
CA PRO A 119 4.67 -30.31 2.84
C PRO A 119 4.60 -30.17 4.37
N PHE A 120 5.22 -29.11 4.90
CA PHE A 120 5.12 -28.76 6.33
C PHE A 120 3.69 -28.33 6.70
N LEU A 121 2.93 -27.83 5.73
CA LEU A 121 1.58 -27.34 5.96
C LEU A 121 0.59 -28.51 6.01
N PRO A 122 -0.34 -28.50 6.99
CA PRO A 122 -1.35 -29.55 7.12
C PRO A 122 -2.38 -29.50 6.00
N ASP A 123 -3.19 -30.56 5.89
CA ASP A 123 -4.36 -30.56 5.02
C ASP A 123 -5.37 -29.47 5.43
N PHE A 124 -5.49 -28.46 4.57
CA PHE A 124 -6.34 -27.31 4.83
C PHE A 124 -7.85 -27.58 4.74
N HIS A 125 -8.30 -28.74 4.26
CA HIS A 125 -9.71 -29.09 4.25
C HIS A 125 -10.30 -29.22 5.67
N LYS A 126 -9.50 -29.69 6.66
CA LYS A 126 -9.93 -29.70 8.06
C LYS A 126 -10.09 -28.28 8.60
N MET A 127 -9.12 -27.42 8.30
CA MET A 127 -9.16 -26.00 8.68
C MET A 127 -10.35 -25.28 8.02
N GLY A 128 -10.56 -25.47 6.71
CA GLY A 128 -11.70 -24.88 5.97
C GLY A 128 -13.06 -25.28 6.56
N ARG A 129 -13.22 -26.54 6.98
CA ARG A 129 -14.44 -26.98 7.69
C ARG A 129 -14.60 -26.31 9.05
N GLY A 130 -13.51 -26.10 9.79
CA GLY A 130 -13.48 -25.36 11.05
C GLY A 130 -13.91 -23.91 10.87
N ILE A 131 -13.28 -23.21 9.91
CA ILE A 131 -13.61 -21.81 9.58
C ILE A 131 -15.08 -21.66 9.16
N TYR A 132 -15.59 -22.57 8.31
CA TYR A 132 -16.99 -22.55 7.94
C TYR A 132 -17.93 -22.68 9.14
N LYS A 133 -17.54 -23.46 10.17
CA LYS A 133 -18.34 -23.69 11.37
C LYS A 133 -18.44 -22.45 12.25
N ILE A 134 -17.33 -21.70 12.37
CA ILE A 134 -17.23 -20.50 13.23
C ILE A 134 -17.55 -19.19 12.49
N ARG A 135 -17.86 -19.22 11.19
CA ARG A 135 -18.03 -18.05 10.33
C ARG A 135 -18.96 -16.95 10.87
N ASN A 136 -20.10 -17.37 11.47
CA ASN A 136 -21.06 -16.40 12.00
C ASN A 136 -20.52 -15.70 13.24
N ILE A 137 -19.80 -16.44 14.10
CA ILE A 137 -19.13 -15.89 15.29
C ILE A 137 -18.05 -14.92 14.86
N ALA A 138 -17.23 -15.27 13.86
CA ALA A 138 -16.19 -14.40 13.32
C ALA A 138 -16.76 -13.09 12.76
N LEU A 139 -17.90 -13.13 12.05
CA LEU A 139 -18.58 -11.92 11.57
C LEU A 139 -19.09 -11.04 12.72
N VAL A 140 -19.67 -11.63 13.76
CA VAL A 140 -20.14 -10.86 14.93
C VAL A 140 -18.96 -10.20 15.64
N ILE A 141 -17.86 -10.92 15.85
CA ILE A 141 -16.64 -10.36 16.44
C ILE A 141 -16.12 -9.20 15.59
N MET A 142 -16.07 -9.36 14.26
CA MET A 142 -15.62 -8.29 13.35
C MET A 142 -16.51 -7.04 13.48
N ILE A 143 -17.84 -7.20 13.51
CA ILE A 143 -18.79 -6.08 13.64
C ILE A 143 -18.58 -5.31 14.96
N LEU A 144 -18.17 -5.99 16.02
CA LEU A 144 -17.87 -5.35 17.31
C LEU A 144 -16.48 -4.71 17.36
N VAL A 145 -15.46 -5.37 16.81
CA VAL A 145 -14.06 -4.94 16.90
C VAL A 145 -13.75 -3.79 15.94
N VAL A 146 -14.30 -3.80 14.72
CA VAL A 146 -13.95 -2.80 13.69
C VAL A 146 -14.34 -1.37 14.08
N PRO A 147 -15.55 -1.08 14.61
CA PRO A 147 -15.89 0.27 15.06
C PRO A 147 -14.98 0.75 16.22
N PHE A 148 -14.63 -0.14 17.15
CA PHE A 148 -13.69 0.16 18.22
C PHE A 148 -12.29 0.46 17.65
N ALA A 149 -11.80 -0.36 16.74
CA ALA A 149 -10.52 -0.16 16.09
C ALA A 149 -10.47 1.14 15.27
N TYR A 150 -11.57 1.48 14.58
CA TYR A 150 -11.70 2.73 13.84
C TYR A 150 -11.62 3.96 14.74
N THR A 151 -12.25 3.94 15.92
CA THR A 151 -12.13 5.05 16.89
C THR A 151 -10.76 5.10 17.52
N ALA A 152 -10.19 3.95 17.92
CA ALA A 152 -8.88 3.86 18.56
C ALA A 152 -7.74 4.35 17.65
N GLN A 153 -7.78 4.03 16.34
CA GLN A 153 -6.76 4.54 15.40
C GLN A 153 -6.74 6.07 15.31
N GLY A 154 -7.89 6.73 15.47
CA GLY A 154 -8.00 8.19 15.47
C GLY A 154 -7.42 8.84 16.72
N MET A 155 -7.16 8.07 17.79
CA MET A 155 -6.60 8.53 19.08
C MET A 155 -5.09 8.31 19.18
N ASN A 156 -4.42 7.85 18.13
CA ASN A 156 -2.97 7.67 18.12
C ASN A 156 -2.22 9.00 18.30
N SER A 157 -1.11 8.93 19.01
CA SER A 157 -0.12 10.01 19.05
C SER A 157 0.84 9.89 17.88
N PHE A 158 1.14 11.00 17.22
CA PHE A 158 1.96 11.02 16.03
C PHE A 158 3.17 11.94 16.13
N LEU A 159 4.28 11.54 15.49
CA LEU A 159 5.46 12.35 15.23
C LEU A 159 5.48 12.74 13.75
N PHE A 160 5.70 14.02 13.45
CA PHE A 160 5.67 14.58 12.10
C PHE A 160 7.03 15.12 11.63
N GLY A 161 7.86 15.62 12.55
CA GLY A 161 9.11 16.32 12.25
C GLY A 161 10.36 15.44 12.37
N ASN A 162 11.47 16.08 12.71
CA ASN A 162 12.78 15.43 12.86
C ASN A 162 12.77 14.36 13.97
N SER A 163 11.95 14.53 15.02
CA SER A 163 11.72 13.53 16.05
C SER A 163 11.23 12.20 15.48
N ALA A 164 10.55 12.21 14.33
CA ALA A 164 10.07 11.01 13.65
C ALA A 164 11.20 10.19 13.01
N VAL A 165 12.30 10.85 12.62
CA VAL A 165 13.50 10.22 12.04
C VAL A 165 14.53 9.90 13.12
N GLY A 166 14.25 10.27 14.36
CA GLY A 166 15.14 10.20 15.51
C GLY A 166 15.79 8.84 15.72
N VAL A 167 16.84 8.86 16.49
CA VAL A 167 17.68 7.69 16.79
C VAL A 167 16.94 6.78 17.77
N SER A 168 16.99 5.48 17.53
CA SER A 168 16.34 4.49 18.39
C SER A 168 16.89 4.52 19.81
N GLU A 169 16.04 4.25 20.81
CA GLU A 169 16.46 4.02 22.20
C GLU A 169 17.57 2.96 22.26
N GLY A 170 18.57 3.22 23.10
CA GLY A 170 19.73 2.33 23.25
C GLY A 170 20.94 2.69 22.38
N THR A 171 20.85 3.73 21.55
CA THR A 171 22.02 4.26 20.83
C THR A 171 22.76 5.31 21.68
N GLN A 172 24.07 5.49 21.41
CA GLN A 172 24.90 6.50 22.09
C GLN A 172 24.33 7.91 21.89
N VAL A 173 23.90 8.23 20.67
CA VAL A 173 23.34 9.56 20.34
C VAL A 173 22.07 9.85 21.16
N TYR A 174 21.23 8.86 21.40
CA TYR A 174 20.05 9.00 22.26
C TYR A 174 20.46 9.29 23.71
N ALA A 175 21.45 8.57 24.24
CA ALA A 175 21.96 8.78 25.59
C ALA A 175 22.59 10.16 25.75
N ASP A 176 23.37 10.63 24.78
CA ASP A 176 23.99 11.94 24.77
C ASP A 176 22.95 13.07 24.71
N GLU A 177 21.91 12.92 23.90
CA GLU A 177 20.78 13.86 23.82
C GLU A 177 20.05 13.97 25.17
N GLN A 178 19.78 12.84 25.82
CA GLN A 178 19.14 12.84 27.14
C GLN A 178 20.03 13.53 28.20
N ALA A 179 21.33 13.26 28.20
CA ALA A 179 22.27 13.88 29.10
C ALA A 179 22.37 15.41 28.93
N ILE A 180 22.31 15.89 27.69
CA ILE A 180 22.27 17.34 27.37
C ILE A 180 20.96 17.94 27.88
N ASN A 181 19.82 17.29 27.60
CA ASN A 181 18.50 17.77 28.02
C ASN A 181 18.34 17.82 29.56
N GLU A 182 18.97 16.89 30.28
CA GLU A 182 18.96 16.88 31.74
C GLU A 182 19.79 18.02 32.33
N LYS A 183 20.96 18.32 31.74
CA LYS A 183 21.89 19.34 32.27
C LYS A 183 21.49 20.77 31.92
N PHE A 184 21.05 21.00 30.69
CA PHE A 184 20.82 22.35 30.12
C PHE A 184 19.34 22.69 29.98
N GLY A 185 18.47 21.73 30.20
CA GLY A 185 17.05 21.84 29.94
C GLY A 185 16.78 21.78 28.41
N ARG A 186 15.54 21.49 28.07
CA ARG A 186 15.11 21.51 26.67
C ARG A 186 15.02 22.93 26.18
N SER A 187 15.50 23.17 24.98
CA SER A 187 15.45 24.47 24.33
C SER A 187 15.05 24.27 22.87
N ASN A 188 13.99 24.96 22.47
CA ASN A 188 13.46 24.95 21.12
C ASN A 188 13.62 26.35 20.54
N MET A 189 14.29 26.47 19.42
CA MET A 189 14.61 27.73 18.77
C MET A 189 13.64 28.04 17.65
N LEU A 190 13.01 29.20 17.74
CA LEU A 190 12.25 29.83 16.67
C LEU A 190 13.01 31.01 16.11
N VAL A 191 12.85 31.30 14.83
CA VAL A 191 13.46 32.42 14.16
C VAL A 191 12.39 33.28 13.54
N ALA A 192 12.19 34.49 14.05
CA ALA A 192 11.35 35.48 13.37
C ALA A 192 12.19 36.26 12.36
N ILE A 193 11.65 36.46 11.17
CA ILE A 193 12.24 37.21 10.07
C ILE A 193 11.24 38.31 9.70
N TYR A 194 11.68 39.54 9.62
CA TYR A 194 10.83 40.71 9.38
C TYR A 194 11.62 41.81 8.71
N PRO A 195 10.96 42.84 8.08
CA PRO A 195 11.65 43.97 7.45
C PRO A 195 12.47 44.79 8.44
N ASN A 196 13.67 45.18 8.05
CA ASN A 196 14.52 46.09 8.85
C ASN A 196 14.06 47.56 8.65
N THR A 197 13.07 47.98 9.46
CA THR A 197 12.44 49.30 9.29
C THR A 197 12.63 50.21 10.52
N SER A 198 12.58 49.67 11.74
CA SER A 198 12.60 50.47 12.97
C SER A 198 13.10 49.72 14.16
N ALA A 199 14.20 50.14 14.76
CA ALA A 199 14.74 49.55 16.00
C ALA A 199 13.75 49.72 17.18
N ILE A 200 12.93 50.77 17.21
CA ILE A 200 11.92 50.97 18.27
C ILE A 200 10.83 49.90 18.15
N THR A 201 10.36 49.59 16.95
CA THR A 201 9.32 48.56 16.71
C THR A 201 9.89 47.17 17.01
N GLU A 202 11.12 46.91 16.62
CA GLU A 202 11.82 45.68 16.92
C GLU A 202 11.98 45.44 18.43
N LYS A 203 12.37 46.52 19.15
CA LYS A 203 12.52 46.45 20.63
C LYS A 203 11.18 46.17 21.29
N ALA A 204 10.11 46.88 20.93
CA ALA A 204 8.79 46.66 21.50
C ALA A 204 8.25 45.24 21.24
N MET A 205 8.49 44.70 20.03
CA MET A 205 8.13 43.31 19.70
C MET A 205 8.97 42.32 20.51
N SER A 206 10.25 42.56 20.64
CA SER A 206 11.16 41.72 21.41
C SER A 206 10.78 41.66 22.87
N ASP A 207 10.45 42.80 23.49
CA ASP A 207 10.04 42.90 24.88
C ASP A 207 8.70 42.17 25.13
N GLU A 208 7.71 42.33 24.24
CA GLU A 208 6.43 41.62 24.32
C GLU A 208 6.60 40.10 24.22
N ILE A 209 7.55 39.64 23.39
CA ILE A 209 7.86 38.18 23.26
C ILE A 209 8.64 37.68 24.50
N GLU A 210 9.57 38.48 25.05
CA GLU A 210 10.37 38.09 26.18
C GLU A 210 9.55 38.00 27.48
N ASP A 211 8.47 38.80 27.61
CA ASP A 211 7.53 38.77 28.72
C ASP A 211 6.68 37.48 28.79
N LEU A 212 6.68 36.64 27.73
CA LEU A 212 5.94 35.39 27.75
C LEU A 212 6.62 34.35 28.67
N GLU A 213 5.86 33.77 29.60
CA GLU A 213 6.36 32.85 30.64
C GLU A 213 7.16 31.65 30.06
N TYR A 214 6.79 31.19 28.87
CA TYR A 214 7.43 30.04 28.23
C TYR A 214 8.66 30.42 27.38
N VAL A 215 8.96 31.68 27.22
CA VAL A 215 10.16 32.16 26.51
C VAL A 215 11.35 32.10 27.50
N LYS A 216 12.47 31.59 27.03
CA LYS A 216 13.71 31.49 27.79
C LYS A 216 14.59 32.72 27.57
N SER A 217 14.71 33.13 26.34
CA SER A 217 15.50 34.30 25.92
C SER A 217 15.13 34.70 24.53
N VAL A 218 15.28 35.99 24.23
CA VAL A 218 15.15 36.57 22.88
C VAL A 218 16.48 37.22 22.53
N THR A 219 16.97 36.98 21.32
CA THR A 219 18.18 37.61 20.79
C THR A 219 17.80 38.35 19.48
N SER A 220 17.80 39.66 19.54
CA SER A 220 17.59 40.56 18.41
C SER A 220 18.68 41.61 18.39
N MET A 221 18.79 42.39 17.34
CA MET A 221 19.73 43.49 17.31
C MET A 221 19.40 44.52 18.41
N ALA A 222 18.09 44.85 18.55
CA ALA A 222 17.62 45.79 19.55
C ALA A 222 17.88 45.37 21.01
N ASN A 223 17.99 44.02 21.30
CA ASN A 223 18.32 43.53 22.65
C ASN A 223 19.84 43.30 22.85
N THR A 224 20.61 43.19 21.76
CA THR A 224 22.06 42.96 21.85
C THR A 224 22.83 44.29 22.04
N LEU A 225 22.27 45.39 21.54
CA LEU A 225 22.82 46.71 21.68
C LEU A 225 22.31 47.39 22.93
N PRO A 226 23.18 47.98 23.80
CA PRO A 226 22.76 48.91 24.81
C PRO A 226 22.07 50.14 24.21
N GLU A 227 21.10 50.72 24.92
CA GLU A 227 20.39 51.92 24.42
C GLU A 227 21.35 53.04 24.05
N GLY A 228 21.18 53.58 22.84
CA GLY A 228 21.97 54.70 22.33
C GLY A 228 23.31 54.33 21.69
N VAL A 229 23.65 53.02 21.60
CA VAL A 229 24.86 52.58 20.91
C VAL A 229 24.53 52.26 19.45
N PRO A 230 25.22 52.92 18.47
CA PRO A 230 25.05 52.60 17.04
C PRO A 230 25.54 51.19 16.69
N GLU A 231 24.87 50.57 15.71
CA GLU A 231 25.22 49.21 15.23
C GLU A 231 26.69 49.07 14.76
N ASP A 232 27.26 50.14 14.26
CA ASP A 232 28.66 50.19 13.78
C ASP A 232 29.70 49.91 14.88
N PHE A 233 29.33 49.93 16.13
CA PHE A 233 30.18 49.50 17.24
C PHE A 233 30.29 47.99 17.40
N LEU A 234 29.39 47.21 16.81
CA LEU A 234 29.47 45.77 16.81
C LEU A 234 30.29 45.24 15.63
N PRO A 235 31.05 44.14 15.83
CA PRO A 235 31.72 43.49 14.72
C PRO A 235 30.72 43.04 13.65
N TYR A 236 31.06 43.21 12.39
CA TYR A 236 30.23 42.80 11.24
C TYR A 236 29.81 41.32 11.32
N SER A 237 30.65 40.47 11.90
CA SER A 237 30.33 39.06 12.14
C SER A 237 29.08 38.82 13.06
N ILE A 238 28.71 39.79 13.89
CA ILE A 238 27.54 39.77 14.76
C ILE A 238 26.38 40.47 14.05
N THR A 239 26.57 41.66 13.56
CA THR A 239 25.53 42.46 12.90
C THR A 239 24.97 41.76 11.68
N SER A 240 25.81 41.17 10.84
CA SER A 240 25.38 40.41 9.64
C SER A 240 24.61 39.14 9.95
N GLN A 241 24.64 38.67 11.21
CA GLN A 241 23.81 37.54 11.64
C GLN A 241 22.42 37.95 12.05
N LEU A 242 22.17 39.16 12.45
CA LEU A 242 20.88 39.65 12.94
C LEU A 242 20.21 40.61 11.96
N HIS A 243 20.97 41.47 11.27
CA HIS A 243 20.49 42.43 10.31
C HIS A 243 21.12 42.27 8.93
N THR A 244 20.35 42.55 7.91
CA THR A 244 20.77 42.84 6.54
C THR A 244 20.22 44.22 6.16
N ASP A 245 20.54 44.72 4.97
CA ASP A 245 20.03 46.03 4.50
C ASP A 245 18.50 46.09 4.45
N THR A 246 17.82 44.95 4.26
CA THR A 246 16.37 44.89 4.07
C THR A 246 15.63 44.08 5.13
N THR A 247 16.31 43.19 5.83
CA THR A 247 15.67 42.18 6.69
C THR A 247 16.37 42.07 8.03
N SER A 248 15.59 41.94 9.08
CA SER A 248 16.04 41.61 10.44
C SER A 248 15.61 40.21 10.82
N ARG A 249 16.38 39.57 11.70
CA ARG A 249 15.99 38.31 12.33
C ARG A 249 16.14 38.36 13.83
N MET A 250 15.22 37.66 14.50
CA MET A 250 15.19 37.49 15.93
C MET A 250 15.20 36.01 16.26
N LEU A 251 16.09 35.60 17.17
CA LEU A 251 16.18 34.23 17.68
C LEU A 251 15.41 34.15 19.00
N ILE A 252 14.39 33.29 19.05
CA ILE A 252 13.50 33.14 20.19
C ILE A 252 13.66 31.71 20.72
N TYR A 253 14.07 31.58 21.97
CA TYR A 253 14.24 30.28 22.62
C TYR A 253 13.07 30.02 23.57
N ILE A 254 12.32 28.94 23.34
CA ILE A 254 11.18 28.55 24.17
C ILE A 254 11.45 27.26 24.95
N ARG A 255 10.82 27.12 26.14
CA ARG A 255 11.04 26.01 27.07
C ARG A 255 10.12 24.83 26.77
N THR A 256 10.18 24.30 25.54
CA THR A 256 9.37 23.14 25.11
C THR A 256 10.19 22.14 24.30
N LYS A 257 9.61 20.96 24.08
CA LYS A 257 10.07 20.09 22.99
C LYS A 257 9.71 20.76 21.68
N SER A 258 10.47 20.51 20.61
CA SER A 258 10.19 21.04 19.27
C SER A 258 8.86 20.51 18.69
N GLU A 259 8.42 19.35 19.14
CA GLU A 259 7.18 18.71 18.68
C GLU A 259 6.29 18.37 19.88
N SER A 260 5.30 19.22 20.13
CA SER A 260 4.22 19.04 21.10
C SER A 260 3.08 20.03 20.80
N ASP A 261 1.87 19.71 21.26
CA ASP A 261 0.72 20.61 21.07
C ASP A 261 0.96 21.99 21.70
N LYS A 262 1.62 22.05 22.86
CA LYS A 262 2.04 23.30 23.49
C LYS A 262 3.04 24.10 22.63
N ALA A 263 4.00 23.42 22.00
CA ALA A 263 4.95 24.09 21.12
C ALA A 263 4.27 24.69 19.89
N PHE A 264 3.26 24.02 19.35
CA PHE A 264 2.45 24.53 18.25
C PHE A 264 1.60 25.74 18.67
N GLU A 265 0.99 25.69 19.87
CA GLU A 265 0.25 26.82 20.46
C GLU A 265 1.16 28.04 20.63
N TYR A 266 2.29 27.89 21.32
CA TYR A 266 3.29 28.94 21.54
C TYR A 266 3.85 29.52 20.23
N THR A 267 4.02 28.68 19.22
CA THR A 267 4.46 29.15 17.90
C THR A 267 3.40 30.02 17.24
N ASN A 268 2.11 29.70 17.40
CA ASN A 268 1.03 30.53 16.89
C ASN A 268 0.95 31.86 17.62
N ASP A 269 1.07 31.88 18.95
CA ASP A 269 1.11 33.12 19.75
C ASP A 269 2.25 34.04 19.28
N ILE A 270 3.45 33.47 19.09
CA ILE A 270 4.61 34.22 18.59
C ILE A 270 4.37 34.73 17.16
N ARG A 271 3.76 33.93 16.28
CA ARG A 271 3.37 34.36 14.92
C ARG A 271 2.41 35.53 14.96
N ASP A 272 1.44 35.52 15.87
CA ASP A 272 0.44 36.57 16.01
C ASP A 272 1.09 37.86 16.51
N ILE A 273 2.01 37.79 17.47
CA ILE A 273 2.79 38.93 17.94
C ILE A 273 3.64 39.51 16.81
N VAL A 274 4.39 38.68 16.08
CA VAL A 274 5.23 39.13 14.96
C VAL A 274 4.39 39.79 13.90
N LYS A 275 3.21 39.27 13.55
CA LYS A 275 2.28 39.89 12.58
C LYS A 275 1.62 41.15 13.10
N LYS A 276 1.44 41.32 14.39
CA LYS A 276 0.91 42.55 15.00
C LYS A 276 1.84 43.73 14.74
N TYR A 277 3.15 43.51 14.81
CA TYR A 277 4.17 44.53 14.58
C TYR A 277 4.58 44.68 13.12
N TYR A 278 4.60 43.56 12.39
CA TYR A 278 4.97 43.45 10.97
C TYR A 278 3.93 42.63 10.21
N PRO A 279 2.80 43.27 9.77
CA PRO A 279 1.71 42.54 9.11
C PRO A 279 2.09 41.93 7.77
N GLU A 280 3.04 42.54 7.05
CA GLU A 280 3.51 42.13 5.74
C GLU A 280 4.97 41.67 5.84
N ASP A 281 5.37 40.72 4.98
CA ASP A 281 6.74 40.22 4.82
C ASP A 281 7.41 39.74 6.12
N SER A 282 6.60 39.22 7.07
CA SER A 282 7.10 38.65 8.30
C SER A 282 6.82 37.13 8.38
N TYR A 283 7.80 36.41 8.87
CA TYR A 283 7.77 34.94 8.93
C TYR A 283 8.34 34.44 10.25
N VAL A 284 7.78 33.36 10.77
CA VAL A 284 8.35 32.61 11.90
C VAL A 284 8.76 31.23 11.40
N ALA A 285 10.05 30.98 11.41
CA ALA A 285 10.68 29.73 10.95
C ALA A 285 11.32 28.98 12.12
N GLY A 286 11.70 27.75 11.91
CA GLY A 286 12.32 26.87 12.90
C GLY A 286 11.81 25.45 12.80
N GLU A 287 12.22 24.59 13.74
CA GLU A 287 11.80 23.18 13.73
C GLU A 287 10.30 23.04 13.97
N THR A 288 9.76 23.71 15.00
CA THR A 288 8.33 23.63 15.33
C THR A 288 7.41 24.18 14.25
N PRO A 289 7.61 25.39 13.70
CA PRO A 289 6.82 25.88 12.59
C PRO A 289 6.84 24.94 11.38
N SER A 290 8.03 24.43 11.02
CA SER A 290 8.18 23.49 9.89
C SER A 290 7.42 22.18 10.15
N THR A 291 7.50 21.64 11.37
CA THR A 291 6.77 20.44 11.77
C THR A 291 5.26 20.65 11.75
N GLN A 292 4.79 21.84 12.15
CA GLN A 292 3.37 22.21 12.10
C GLN A 292 2.86 22.29 10.65
N ASP A 293 3.65 22.84 9.74
CA ASP A 293 3.30 22.91 8.32
C ASP A 293 3.29 21.52 7.67
N ILE A 294 4.24 20.66 8.04
CA ILE A 294 4.26 19.25 7.67
C ILE A 294 3.00 18.55 8.20
N LYS A 295 2.66 18.71 9.49
CA LYS A 295 1.47 18.11 10.13
C LYS A 295 0.20 18.47 9.35
N THR A 296 -0.02 19.75 9.05
CA THR A 296 -1.21 20.20 8.33
C THR A 296 -1.29 19.64 6.91
N THR A 297 -0.16 19.65 6.19
CA THR A 297 -0.09 19.15 4.81
C THR A 297 -0.34 17.64 4.75
N ILE A 298 0.38 16.87 5.57
CA ILE A 298 0.30 15.41 5.55
C ILE A 298 -1.07 14.92 6.08
N THR A 299 -1.67 15.60 7.06
CA THR A 299 -3.00 15.24 7.55
C THR A 299 -4.07 15.42 6.47
N ALA A 300 -3.99 16.51 5.69
CA ALA A 300 -4.87 16.72 4.54
C ALA A 300 -4.64 15.68 3.43
N ASP A 301 -3.40 15.28 3.20
CA ASP A 301 -3.04 14.27 2.21
C ASP A 301 -3.58 12.88 2.60
N ASN A 302 -3.59 12.53 3.88
CA ASN A 302 -4.08 11.24 4.36
C ASN A 302 -5.51 10.94 3.89
N ALA A 303 -6.43 11.87 4.08
CA ALA A 303 -7.82 11.70 3.66
C ALA A 303 -7.93 11.50 2.14
N ARG A 304 -7.16 12.28 1.35
CA ARG A 304 -7.15 12.18 -0.12
C ARG A 304 -6.60 10.85 -0.60
N VAL A 305 -5.46 10.43 -0.06
CA VAL A 305 -4.78 9.19 -0.46
C VAL A 305 -5.61 7.97 -0.10
N ASN A 306 -6.19 7.93 1.10
CA ASN A 306 -7.04 6.82 1.51
C ASN A 306 -8.27 6.67 0.60
N VAL A 307 -8.98 7.76 0.32
CA VAL A 307 -10.14 7.72 -0.58
C VAL A 307 -9.72 7.33 -2.01
N LEU A 308 -8.61 7.89 -2.52
CA LEU A 308 -8.14 7.58 -3.86
C LEU A 308 -7.67 6.12 -3.99
N SER A 309 -6.95 5.60 -3.00
CA SER A 309 -6.53 4.20 -2.95
C SER A 309 -7.74 3.26 -2.95
N LEU A 310 -8.72 3.56 -2.10
CA LEU A 310 -9.94 2.77 -1.97
C LEU A 310 -10.74 2.74 -3.29
N ILE A 311 -10.93 3.90 -3.92
CA ILE A 311 -11.62 4.02 -5.22
C ILE A 311 -10.82 3.29 -6.31
N SER A 312 -9.50 3.46 -6.36
CA SER A 312 -8.67 2.85 -7.38
C SER A 312 -8.71 1.32 -7.31
N VAL A 313 -8.55 0.75 -6.12
CA VAL A 313 -8.64 -0.70 -5.89
C VAL A 313 -10.06 -1.20 -6.19
N PHE A 314 -11.09 -0.47 -5.72
CA PHE A 314 -12.49 -0.81 -6.04
C PHE A 314 -12.74 -0.92 -7.54
N VAL A 315 -12.29 0.08 -8.30
CA VAL A 315 -12.47 0.12 -9.76
C VAL A 315 -11.75 -1.05 -10.43
N VAL A 316 -10.50 -1.32 -10.06
CA VAL A 316 -9.74 -2.44 -10.65
C VAL A 316 -10.41 -3.78 -10.36
N VAL A 317 -10.81 -4.04 -9.11
CA VAL A 317 -11.50 -5.27 -8.72
C VAL A 317 -12.86 -5.38 -9.42
N MET A 318 -13.59 -4.27 -9.55
CA MET A 318 -14.88 -4.21 -10.26
C MET A 318 -14.72 -4.63 -11.73
N PHE A 319 -13.70 -4.13 -12.42
CA PHE A 319 -13.45 -4.54 -13.80
C PHE A 319 -12.96 -5.99 -13.90
N SER A 320 -12.12 -6.44 -12.99
CA SER A 320 -11.61 -7.81 -12.97
C SER A 320 -12.72 -8.84 -12.79
N PHE A 321 -13.60 -8.62 -11.82
CA PHE A 321 -14.71 -9.53 -11.53
C PHE A 321 -16.00 -9.19 -12.29
N GLN A 322 -16.03 -8.06 -13.00
CA GLN A 322 -17.21 -7.53 -13.69
C GLN A 322 -18.45 -7.49 -12.77
N SER A 323 -18.25 -7.13 -11.51
CA SER A 323 -19.28 -7.08 -10.47
C SER A 323 -19.01 -5.90 -9.56
N VAL A 324 -20.05 -5.18 -9.15
CA VAL A 324 -19.96 -4.05 -8.20
C VAL A 324 -19.90 -4.54 -6.75
N LEU A 325 -20.47 -5.70 -6.48
CA LEU A 325 -20.55 -6.25 -5.11
C LEU A 325 -19.24 -6.93 -4.68
N VAL A 326 -18.58 -7.62 -5.59
CA VAL A 326 -17.33 -8.36 -5.27
C VAL A 326 -16.25 -7.45 -4.70
N PRO A 327 -15.95 -6.25 -5.25
CA PRO A 327 -15.02 -5.32 -4.64
C PRO A 327 -15.33 -5.01 -3.17
N ILE A 328 -16.59 -4.73 -2.85
CA ILE A 328 -17.02 -4.43 -1.48
C ILE A 328 -16.69 -5.61 -0.55
N ILE A 329 -17.04 -6.82 -0.96
CA ILE A 329 -16.79 -8.04 -0.16
C ILE A 329 -15.29 -8.30 0.03
N VAL A 330 -14.49 -8.10 -1.01
CA VAL A 330 -13.04 -8.31 -1.02
C VAL A 330 -12.32 -7.29 -0.13
N MET A 331 -12.78 -6.04 -0.12
CA MET A 331 -12.13 -4.94 0.61
C MET A 331 -12.47 -4.92 2.11
N ILE A 332 -13.65 -5.37 2.53
CA ILE A 332 -14.06 -5.35 3.95
C ILE A 332 -13.03 -5.98 4.90
N PRO A 333 -12.55 -7.22 4.70
CA PRO A 333 -11.58 -7.82 5.61
C PRO A 333 -10.22 -7.11 5.62
N ILE A 334 -9.85 -6.46 4.52
CA ILE A 334 -8.58 -5.73 4.41
C ILE A 334 -8.67 -4.40 5.14
N GLU A 335 -9.74 -3.63 4.94
CA GLU A 335 -10.00 -2.40 5.68
C GLU A 335 -10.09 -2.67 7.19
N ALA A 336 -10.78 -3.75 7.57
CA ALA A 336 -10.82 -4.18 8.96
C ALA A 336 -9.42 -4.50 9.52
N ALA A 337 -8.56 -5.15 8.73
CA ALA A 337 -7.17 -5.43 9.12
C ALA A 337 -6.35 -4.15 9.27
N ILE A 338 -6.54 -3.16 8.40
CA ILE A 338 -5.87 -1.86 8.49
C ILE A 338 -6.29 -1.14 9.77
N TYR A 339 -7.60 -1.04 10.06
CA TYR A 339 -8.09 -0.39 11.27
C TYR A 339 -7.59 -1.07 12.55
N ILE A 340 -7.60 -2.42 12.59
CA ILE A 340 -7.07 -3.17 13.74
C ILE A 340 -5.55 -2.95 13.88
N ASN A 341 -4.80 -3.02 12.79
CA ASN A 341 -3.37 -2.76 12.80
C ASN A 341 -3.03 -1.37 13.34
N MET A 342 -3.76 -0.36 12.89
CA MET A 342 -3.57 1.04 13.28
C MET A 342 -4.12 1.38 14.67
N ALA A 343 -5.00 0.54 15.25
CA ALA A 343 -5.47 0.70 16.62
C ALA A 343 -4.48 0.22 17.67
N VAL A 344 -3.63 -0.77 17.33
CA VAL A 344 -2.70 -1.38 18.29
C VAL A 344 -1.76 -0.36 18.95
N PRO A 345 -1.12 0.60 18.25
CA PRO A 345 -0.22 1.56 18.87
C PRO A 345 -0.90 2.38 19.98
N TYR A 346 -2.13 2.83 19.76
CA TYR A 346 -2.91 3.51 20.81
C TYR A 346 -3.10 2.64 22.06
N LEU A 347 -3.43 1.35 21.87
CA LEU A 347 -3.66 0.41 22.95
C LEU A 347 -2.40 0.09 23.78
N VAL A 348 -1.23 0.12 23.14
CA VAL A 348 0.08 -0.15 23.75
C VAL A 348 0.75 1.14 24.26
N GLY A 349 0.26 2.31 23.85
CA GLY A 349 0.84 3.61 24.20
C GLY A 349 2.07 3.98 23.37
N GLU A 350 2.20 3.41 22.17
CA GLU A 350 3.27 3.73 21.23
C GLU A 350 2.94 4.97 20.39
N THR A 351 3.93 5.82 20.18
CA THR A 351 3.83 6.97 19.29
C THR A 351 4.24 6.56 17.88
N LEU A 352 3.43 6.90 16.88
CA LEU A 352 3.65 6.54 15.48
C LEU A 352 4.33 7.67 14.70
N VAL A 353 5.18 7.29 13.75
CA VAL A 353 5.62 8.20 12.68
C VAL A 353 4.47 8.36 11.68
N TYR A 354 3.93 9.58 11.57
CA TYR A 354 2.72 9.83 10.77
C TYR A 354 2.88 9.47 9.29
N MET A 355 4.05 9.76 8.70
CA MET A 355 4.36 9.30 7.34
C MET A 355 4.25 7.78 7.20
N GLY A 356 4.75 7.05 8.19
CA GLY A 356 4.65 5.60 8.23
C GLY A 356 3.19 5.11 8.25
N TYR A 357 2.36 5.78 9.03
CA TYR A 357 0.93 5.49 9.11
C TYR A 357 0.23 5.57 7.74
N ILE A 358 0.40 6.67 6.98
CA ILE A 358 -0.23 6.85 5.68
C ILE A 358 0.29 5.85 4.64
N ILE A 359 1.62 5.70 4.58
CA ILE A 359 2.27 4.82 3.62
C ILE A 359 1.86 3.37 3.86
N VAL A 360 1.85 2.92 5.11
CA VAL A 360 1.50 1.53 5.44
C VAL A 360 0.03 1.25 5.18
N SER A 361 -0.91 2.16 5.43
CA SER A 361 -2.32 1.94 5.13
C SER A 361 -2.54 1.69 3.63
N SER A 362 -1.92 2.48 2.77
CA SER A 362 -2.00 2.32 1.31
C SER A 362 -1.27 1.06 0.80
N ILE A 363 -0.09 0.76 1.37
CA ILE A 363 0.68 -0.44 1.05
C ILE A 363 -0.10 -1.69 1.47
N GLN A 364 -0.63 -1.71 2.68
CA GLN A 364 -1.39 -2.84 3.20
C GLN A 364 -2.62 -3.11 2.33
N LEU A 365 -3.36 -2.07 1.93
CA LEU A 365 -4.47 -2.22 1.00
C LEU A 365 -3.99 -2.81 -0.34
N GLY A 366 -2.95 -2.26 -0.96
CA GLY A 366 -2.45 -2.71 -2.25
C GLY A 366 -1.84 -4.11 -2.23
N ALA A 367 -1.01 -4.42 -1.21
CA ALA A 367 -0.24 -5.66 -1.16
C ALA A 367 -0.98 -6.85 -0.54
N THR A 368 -2.13 -6.65 0.13
CA THR A 368 -2.86 -7.76 0.76
C THR A 368 -4.23 -8.05 0.13
N VAL A 369 -4.69 -7.18 -0.78
CA VAL A 369 -5.93 -7.43 -1.55
C VAL A 369 -5.80 -8.67 -2.43
N ASP A 370 -4.59 -9.02 -2.81
CA ASP A 370 -4.23 -10.17 -3.62
C ASP A 370 -4.71 -11.49 -3.01
N TYR A 371 -4.59 -11.63 -1.70
CA TYR A 371 -5.07 -12.80 -0.95
C TYR A 371 -6.60 -12.93 -1.06
N SER A 372 -7.30 -11.82 -0.97
CA SER A 372 -8.76 -11.78 -1.12
C SER A 372 -9.22 -12.08 -2.55
N ILE A 373 -8.50 -11.56 -3.55
CA ILE A 373 -8.77 -11.82 -4.97
C ILE A 373 -8.57 -13.31 -5.27
N LEU A 374 -7.46 -13.91 -4.84
CA LEU A 374 -7.15 -15.32 -5.04
C LEU A 374 -8.24 -16.23 -4.45
N LEU A 375 -8.59 -16.00 -3.18
CA LEU A 375 -9.62 -16.80 -2.50
C LEU A 375 -10.99 -16.64 -3.15
N THR A 376 -11.36 -15.42 -3.56
CA THR A 376 -12.61 -15.14 -4.23
C THR A 376 -12.69 -15.81 -5.61
N ASN A 377 -11.60 -15.73 -6.41
CA ASN A 377 -11.52 -16.43 -7.70
C ASN A 377 -11.68 -17.93 -7.55
N ASN A 378 -10.99 -18.56 -6.59
CA ASN A 378 -11.11 -19.98 -6.32
C ASN A 378 -12.52 -20.34 -5.86
N TYR A 379 -13.15 -19.52 -4.99
CA TYR A 379 -14.53 -19.72 -4.58
C TYR A 379 -15.50 -19.68 -5.76
N MET A 380 -15.41 -18.67 -6.61
CA MET A 380 -16.26 -18.53 -7.79
C MET A 380 -16.04 -19.68 -8.79
N ALA A 381 -14.81 -20.15 -8.96
CA ALA A 381 -14.50 -21.33 -9.77
C ALA A 381 -15.17 -22.61 -9.22
N CYS A 382 -15.03 -22.87 -7.94
CA CYS A 382 -15.65 -24.02 -7.26
C CYS A 382 -17.18 -23.96 -7.26
N ARG A 383 -17.75 -22.75 -7.15
CA ARG A 383 -19.23 -22.56 -7.18
C ARG A 383 -19.90 -22.93 -8.49
N LYS A 384 -19.13 -23.02 -9.59
CA LYS A 384 -19.67 -23.48 -10.89
C LYS A 384 -20.08 -24.96 -10.85
N THR A 385 -19.45 -25.75 -9.98
CA THR A 385 -19.63 -27.21 -9.91
C THR A 385 -20.11 -27.73 -8.55
N MET A 386 -19.88 -26.98 -7.47
CA MET A 386 -20.11 -27.40 -6.08
C MET A 386 -21.18 -26.56 -5.37
N LYS A 387 -21.76 -27.11 -4.29
CA LYS A 387 -22.62 -26.35 -3.37
C LYS A 387 -21.79 -25.37 -2.56
N LYS A 388 -22.40 -24.29 -2.06
CA LYS A 388 -21.70 -23.18 -1.39
C LYS A 388 -20.80 -23.62 -0.20
N LYS A 389 -21.22 -24.62 0.58
CA LYS A 389 -20.42 -25.15 1.70
C LYS A 389 -19.17 -25.88 1.22
N GLU A 390 -19.33 -26.72 0.21
CA GLU A 390 -18.22 -27.48 -0.37
C GLU A 390 -17.26 -26.56 -1.12
N ALA A 391 -17.82 -25.61 -1.89
CA ALA A 391 -17.06 -24.62 -2.65
C ALA A 391 -16.17 -23.74 -1.76
N VAL A 392 -16.66 -23.28 -0.60
CA VAL A 392 -15.82 -22.44 0.28
C VAL A 392 -14.72 -23.25 0.97
N VAL A 393 -14.98 -24.50 1.34
CA VAL A 393 -13.96 -25.37 1.95
C VAL A 393 -12.90 -25.71 0.94
N GLU A 394 -13.28 -26.03 -0.29
CA GLU A 394 -12.35 -26.31 -1.40
C GLU A 394 -11.54 -25.06 -1.79
N ALA A 395 -12.20 -23.92 -1.92
CA ALA A 395 -11.52 -22.64 -2.21
C ALA A 395 -10.47 -22.28 -1.13
N LEU A 396 -10.80 -22.49 0.14
CA LEU A 396 -9.85 -22.33 1.24
C LEU A 396 -8.69 -23.30 1.10
N ALA A 397 -8.96 -24.59 0.86
CA ALA A 397 -7.91 -25.59 0.71
C ALA A 397 -6.96 -25.26 -0.46
N MET A 398 -7.52 -24.74 -1.56
CA MET A 398 -6.73 -24.29 -2.72
C MET A 398 -5.93 -23.01 -2.49
N SER A 399 -6.42 -22.08 -1.66
CA SER A 399 -5.80 -20.76 -1.49
C SER A 399 -4.87 -20.68 -0.29
N CYS A 400 -5.12 -21.47 0.77
CA CYS A 400 -4.41 -21.34 2.04
C CYS A 400 -2.90 -21.51 1.90
N SER A 401 -2.43 -22.48 1.08
CA SER A 401 -0.99 -22.71 0.89
C SER A 401 -0.29 -21.45 0.38
N SER A 402 -0.81 -20.86 -0.69
CA SER A 402 -0.24 -19.66 -1.31
C SER A 402 -0.34 -18.45 -0.37
N VAL A 403 -1.51 -18.23 0.25
CA VAL A 403 -1.73 -17.09 1.17
C VAL A 403 -0.85 -17.19 2.42
N PHE A 404 -0.69 -18.38 3.02
CA PHE A 404 0.21 -18.57 4.17
C PHE A 404 1.67 -18.35 3.80
N THR A 405 2.12 -18.91 2.68
CA THR A 405 3.52 -18.77 2.26
C THR A 405 3.85 -17.30 1.97
N SER A 406 3.05 -16.64 1.15
CA SER A 406 3.21 -15.25 0.79
C SER A 406 3.07 -14.32 2.01
N GLY A 407 2.00 -14.50 2.80
CA GLY A 407 1.80 -13.72 4.01
C GLY A 407 2.92 -13.88 5.02
N THR A 408 3.45 -15.10 5.21
CA THR A 408 4.59 -15.35 6.10
C THR A 408 5.85 -14.62 5.63
N ILE A 409 6.11 -14.58 4.31
CA ILE A 409 7.25 -13.84 3.75
C ILE A 409 7.11 -12.34 4.06
N LEU A 410 5.93 -11.76 3.85
CA LEU A 410 5.69 -10.34 4.12
C LEU A 410 5.77 -10.02 5.63
N ILE A 411 5.25 -10.90 6.49
CA ILE A 411 5.35 -10.79 7.95
C ILE A 411 6.82 -10.81 8.37
N LEU A 412 7.57 -11.82 7.95
CA LEU A 412 8.99 -11.96 8.29
C LEU A 412 9.81 -10.78 7.76
N ALA A 413 9.58 -10.36 6.52
CA ALA A 413 10.25 -9.22 5.93
C ALA A 413 10.03 -7.94 6.77
N GLY A 414 8.79 -7.66 7.19
CA GLY A 414 8.46 -6.53 8.05
C GLY A 414 9.16 -6.62 9.41
N TYR A 415 9.09 -7.75 10.10
CA TYR A 415 9.73 -7.93 11.40
C TYR A 415 11.26 -7.92 11.34
N ILE A 416 11.87 -8.44 10.27
CA ILE A 416 13.32 -8.36 10.05
C ILE A 416 13.75 -6.90 9.92
N VAL A 417 13.02 -6.09 9.14
CA VAL A 417 13.29 -4.64 9.04
C VAL A 417 13.16 -3.97 10.41
N TYR A 418 12.14 -4.30 11.18
CA TYR A 418 11.96 -3.77 12.54
C TYR A 418 13.15 -4.08 13.46
N MET A 419 13.64 -5.33 13.42
CA MET A 419 14.72 -5.79 14.30
C MET A 419 16.12 -5.27 13.91
N ILE A 420 16.35 -5.07 12.61
CA ILE A 420 17.69 -4.71 12.11
C ILE A 420 17.87 -3.20 11.97
N SER A 421 16.78 -2.46 11.75
CA SER A 421 16.87 -1.02 11.50
C SER A 421 17.31 -0.25 12.74
N SER A 422 18.37 0.56 12.58
CA SER A 422 18.82 1.53 13.59
C SER A 422 18.01 2.84 13.56
N THR A 423 17.17 3.04 12.55
CA THR A 423 16.34 4.25 12.39
C THR A 423 14.92 3.94 12.83
N ALA A 424 14.41 4.69 13.81
CA ALA A 424 13.07 4.48 14.38
C ALA A 424 11.95 4.52 13.31
N ALA A 425 12.05 5.43 12.34
CA ALA A 425 11.08 5.53 11.25
C ALA A 425 11.01 4.26 10.38
N ILE A 426 12.16 3.71 9.98
CA ILE A 426 12.21 2.51 9.14
C ILE A 426 11.79 1.28 9.94
N GLY A 427 12.26 1.15 11.19
CA GLY A 427 11.86 0.08 12.09
C GLY A 427 10.35 0.09 12.34
N GLY A 428 9.78 1.25 12.67
CA GLY A 428 8.34 1.43 12.87
C GLY A 428 7.51 1.07 11.63
N LEU A 429 7.97 1.47 10.42
CA LEU A 429 7.36 1.04 9.16
C LEU A 429 7.37 -0.49 9.01
N GLY A 430 8.52 -1.12 9.24
CA GLY A 430 8.66 -2.58 9.18
C GLY A 430 7.70 -3.28 10.14
N HIS A 431 7.60 -2.81 11.38
CA HIS A 431 6.69 -3.34 12.40
C HIS A 431 5.21 -3.24 11.96
N LEU A 432 4.80 -2.07 11.48
CA LEU A 432 3.44 -1.84 10.98
C LEU A 432 3.10 -2.74 9.77
N ILE A 433 4.03 -2.92 8.84
CA ILE A 433 3.85 -3.78 7.65
C ILE A 433 3.73 -5.25 8.07
N GLY A 434 4.65 -5.74 8.89
CA GLY A 434 4.66 -7.14 9.35
C GLY A 434 3.39 -7.49 10.12
N ARG A 435 2.98 -6.64 11.07
CA ARG A 435 1.76 -6.80 11.85
C ARG A 435 0.50 -6.66 10.99
N GLY A 436 0.50 -5.70 10.06
CA GLY A 436 -0.59 -5.49 9.12
C GLY A 436 -0.82 -6.70 8.21
N ALA A 437 0.25 -7.30 7.69
CA ALA A 437 0.19 -8.53 6.92
C ALA A 437 -0.40 -9.69 7.73
N LEU A 438 0.00 -9.84 9.01
CA LEU A 438 -0.54 -10.85 9.90
C LEU A 438 -2.06 -10.72 10.07
N PHE A 439 -2.54 -9.52 10.39
CA PHE A 439 -3.98 -9.27 10.51
C PHE A 439 -4.72 -9.49 9.19
N SER A 440 -4.15 -9.06 8.06
CA SER A 440 -4.75 -9.26 6.74
C SER A 440 -4.90 -10.75 6.41
N VAL A 441 -3.86 -11.56 6.59
CA VAL A 441 -3.94 -13.02 6.38
C VAL A 441 -4.99 -13.65 7.26
N CYS A 442 -5.01 -13.32 8.56
CA CYS A 442 -5.99 -13.87 9.50
C CYS A 442 -7.42 -13.51 9.11
N LEU A 443 -7.69 -12.25 8.78
CA LEU A 443 -9.05 -11.81 8.43
C LEU A 443 -9.48 -12.29 7.05
N VAL A 444 -8.60 -12.32 6.07
CA VAL A 444 -8.91 -12.86 4.75
C VAL A 444 -9.26 -14.35 4.84
N LEU A 445 -8.54 -15.12 5.63
CA LEU A 445 -8.84 -16.56 5.76
C LEU A 445 -10.07 -16.86 6.64
N THR A 446 -10.48 -15.96 7.52
CA THR A 446 -11.62 -16.20 8.45
C THR A 446 -12.89 -15.44 8.05
N ILE A 447 -12.78 -14.16 7.73
CA ILE A 447 -13.92 -13.28 7.48
C ILE A 447 -14.37 -13.34 6.01
N LEU A 448 -13.45 -13.33 5.06
CA LEU A 448 -13.82 -13.36 3.64
C LEU A 448 -14.65 -14.59 3.26
N PRO A 449 -14.32 -15.83 3.69
CA PRO A 449 -15.17 -16.99 3.45
C PRO A 449 -16.59 -16.83 3.99
N ALA A 450 -16.72 -16.20 5.15
CA ALA A 450 -18.02 -15.93 5.76
C ALA A 450 -18.85 -14.94 4.92
N LEU A 451 -18.25 -13.87 4.45
CA LEU A 451 -18.87 -12.87 3.58
C LEU A 451 -19.26 -13.47 2.22
N LEU A 452 -18.38 -14.27 1.61
CA LEU A 452 -18.65 -14.94 0.34
C LEU A 452 -19.87 -15.89 0.45
N VAL A 453 -19.98 -16.64 1.56
CA VAL A 453 -21.11 -17.52 1.80
C VAL A 453 -22.39 -16.73 2.09
N LEU A 454 -22.30 -15.60 2.80
CA LEU A 454 -23.43 -14.74 3.10
C LEU A 454 -24.00 -14.10 1.82
N CYS A 455 -23.11 -13.57 0.97
CA CYS A 455 -23.47 -12.88 -0.27
C CYS A 455 -23.57 -13.80 -1.49
N ASP A 456 -23.45 -15.13 -1.31
CA ASP A 456 -23.41 -16.13 -2.39
C ASP A 456 -24.54 -15.98 -3.42
N GLY A 457 -25.80 -15.77 -2.95
CA GLY A 457 -26.96 -15.62 -3.83
C GLY A 457 -26.83 -14.45 -4.82
N ILE A 458 -26.18 -13.37 -4.42
CA ILE A 458 -26.01 -12.18 -5.26
C ILE A 458 -24.81 -12.36 -6.20
N ILE A 459 -23.71 -12.92 -5.70
CA ILE A 459 -22.50 -13.17 -6.48
C ILE A 459 -22.78 -14.16 -7.61
N THR A 460 -23.46 -15.26 -7.31
CA THR A 460 -23.70 -16.35 -8.28
C THR A 460 -24.80 -16.05 -9.27
N SER A 461 -25.82 -15.24 -8.94
CA SER A 461 -26.89 -14.90 -9.89
C SER A 461 -26.36 -14.20 -11.13
N ASN A 462 -25.50 -13.22 -10.97
CA ASN A 462 -24.89 -12.48 -12.08
C ASN A 462 -23.90 -13.33 -12.91
N GLU A 463 -23.18 -14.26 -12.29
CA GLU A 463 -22.27 -15.16 -12.99
C GLU A 463 -23.01 -16.28 -13.73
N MET A 464 -24.04 -16.85 -13.12
CA MET A 464 -24.81 -17.92 -13.74
C MET A 464 -25.49 -17.45 -15.03
N ASP A 465 -26.01 -16.23 -15.06
CA ASP A 465 -26.63 -15.66 -16.26
C ASP A 465 -25.59 -15.34 -17.34
N ARG A 466 -24.39 -14.87 -16.97
CA ARG A 466 -23.26 -14.68 -17.90
C ARG A 466 -22.76 -16.01 -18.44
N PHE A 467 -22.63 -17.03 -17.59
CA PHE A 467 -22.19 -18.37 -17.99
C PHE A 467 -23.19 -19.02 -18.92
N LYS A 468 -24.49 -18.92 -18.66
CA LYS A 468 -25.55 -19.39 -19.58
C LYS A 468 -25.48 -18.65 -20.93
N LYS A 469 -25.27 -17.34 -20.92
CA LYS A 469 -25.12 -16.52 -22.13
C LYS A 469 -23.85 -16.87 -22.91
N TYR A 470 -22.74 -17.15 -22.21
CA TYR A 470 -21.48 -17.62 -22.82
C TYR A 470 -21.65 -19.01 -23.46
N LEU A 471 -22.23 -19.97 -22.75
CA LEU A 471 -22.50 -21.31 -23.29
C LEU A 471 -23.43 -21.26 -24.52
N LYS A 472 -24.47 -20.43 -24.47
CA LYS A 472 -25.36 -20.19 -25.59
C LYS A 472 -24.60 -19.64 -26.82
N ARG A 473 -23.76 -18.62 -26.62
CA ARG A 473 -22.91 -18.05 -27.72
C ARG A 473 -21.91 -19.08 -28.26
N ARG A 474 -21.29 -19.89 -27.42
CA ARG A 474 -20.36 -20.95 -27.85
C ARG A 474 -21.06 -22.04 -28.63
N HIS A 475 -22.26 -22.41 -28.21
CA HIS A 475 -23.10 -23.39 -28.90
C HIS A 475 -23.56 -22.86 -30.27
N GLU A 476 -23.95 -21.60 -30.35
CA GLU A 476 -24.30 -20.93 -31.61
C GLU A 476 -23.09 -20.83 -32.59
N LYS A 477 -21.91 -20.46 -32.06
CA LYS A 477 -20.67 -20.48 -32.89
C LYS A 477 -20.32 -21.87 -33.39
N ARG A 478 -20.47 -22.91 -32.56
CA ARG A 478 -20.22 -24.30 -32.94
C ARG A 478 -21.22 -24.78 -34.01
N LYS A 479 -22.50 -24.44 -33.86
CA LYS A 479 -23.52 -24.70 -34.91
C LYS A 479 -23.23 -23.96 -36.22
N ALA A 480 -22.79 -22.73 -36.16
CA ALA A 480 -22.41 -21.94 -37.33
C ALA A 480 -21.18 -22.54 -38.06
N LEU A 481 -20.17 -22.97 -37.30
CA LEU A 481 -18.97 -23.66 -37.84
C LEU A 481 -19.33 -25.01 -38.51
N VAL A 482 -20.18 -25.82 -37.89
CA VAL A 482 -20.64 -27.07 -38.46
C VAL A 482 -21.45 -26.82 -39.70
N LYS A 483 -22.34 -25.80 -39.69
CA LYS A 483 -23.14 -25.44 -40.85
C LYS A 483 -22.30 -24.92 -42.03
N SER A 484 -21.25 -24.14 -41.75
CA SER A 484 -20.29 -23.69 -42.80
C SER A 484 -19.41 -24.81 -43.30
N GLY A 485 -18.98 -25.75 -42.43
CA GLY A 485 -18.22 -26.93 -42.83
C GLY A 485 -19.03 -27.87 -43.72
N ILE A 486 -20.30 -28.12 -43.38
CA ILE A 486 -21.21 -28.93 -44.23
C ILE A 486 -21.49 -28.23 -45.57
N GLY A 487 -21.63 -26.90 -45.56
CA GLY A 487 -21.79 -26.11 -46.79
C GLY A 487 -20.56 -26.19 -47.69
N ALA A 488 -19.36 -26.14 -47.12
CA ALA A 488 -18.12 -26.26 -47.89
C ALA A 488 -17.91 -27.69 -48.46
N VAL A 489 -18.28 -28.71 -47.70
CA VAL A 489 -18.22 -30.13 -48.17
C VAL A 489 -19.25 -30.38 -49.27
N LYS A 490 -20.48 -29.88 -49.14
CA LYS A 490 -21.49 -29.98 -50.20
C LYS A 490 -21.05 -29.27 -51.49
N LYS A 491 -20.44 -28.07 -51.37
CA LYS A 491 -19.92 -27.32 -52.52
C LYS A 491 -18.75 -28.03 -53.21
N LYS A 492 -17.86 -28.67 -52.46
CA LYS A 492 -16.79 -29.51 -53.00
C LYS A 492 -17.30 -30.78 -53.65
N ALA A 493 -18.31 -31.44 -53.07
CA ALA A 493 -18.93 -32.64 -53.65
C ALA A 493 -19.68 -32.33 -54.95
N SER A 494 -20.45 -31.23 -55.05
CA SER A 494 -21.13 -30.84 -56.28
C SER A 494 -20.15 -30.40 -57.36
N ALA A 495 -19.03 -29.74 -57.01
CA ALA A 495 -17.98 -29.40 -57.95
C ALA A 495 -17.24 -30.65 -58.52
N ALA A 496 -17.05 -31.68 -57.67
CA ALA A 496 -16.45 -32.95 -58.08
C ALA A 496 -17.37 -33.76 -58.96
N LEU A 497 -18.68 -33.75 -58.70
CA LEU A 497 -19.71 -34.38 -59.60
C LEU A 497 -19.82 -33.67 -60.91
N ALA A 498 -19.77 -32.35 -60.96
CA ALA A 498 -19.77 -31.56 -62.19
C ALA A 498 -18.53 -31.85 -63.09
N ARG A 499 -17.35 -32.02 -62.43
CA ARG A 499 -16.12 -32.42 -63.17
C ARG A 499 -16.15 -33.84 -63.69
N ARG A 500 -16.81 -34.79 -63.01
CA ARG A 500 -17.00 -36.15 -63.51
C ARG A 500 -18.00 -36.19 -64.67
N GLY A 501 -19.06 -35.37 -64.65
CA GLY A 501 -20.03 -35.28 -65.72
C GLY A 501 -19.47 -34.67 -67.02
N SER A 502 -18.45 -33.78 -66.90
CA SER A 502 -17.77 -33.25 -68.08
C SER A 502 -16.74 -34.22 -68.71
N GLN A 503 -16.14 -35.11 -67.90
CA GLN A 503 -15.22 -36.13 -68.37
C GLN A 503 -15.93 -37.31 -69.08
N THR A 504 -17.16 -37.63 -68.69
CA THR A 504 -17.97 -38.66 -69.41
C THR A 504 -18.56 -38.15 -70.70
N ALA A 505 -18.77 -36.81 -70.85
CA ALA A 505 -19.25 -36.24 -72.13
C ALA A 505 -18.14 -36.05 -73.17
N GLU A 506 -16.83 -36.08 -72.77
CA GLU A 506 -15.70 -36.04 -73.72
C GLU A 506 -15.28 -37.42 -74.21
N VAL A 507 -15.71 -38.51 -73.55
CA VAL A 507 -15.39 -39.88 -74.01
C VAL A 507 -16.40 -40.41 -74.99
N ASP A 508 -17.65 -39.93 -74.99
CA ASP A 508 -18.70 -40.34 -75.99
C ASP A 508 -18.70 -39.52 -77.29
N GLY A 509 -17.76 -38.54 -77.44
CA GLY A 509 -17.65 -37.70 -78.64
C GLY A 509 -16.56 -38.10 -79.61
N ASN A 510 -15.85 -39.23 -79.42
CA ASN A 510 -14.74 -39.65 -80.27
C ASN A 510 -14.92 -41.03 -80.89
N GLU A 511 -16.12 -41.57 -80.92
CA GLU A 511 -16.49 -42.72 -81.76
C GLU A 511 -17.71 -42.36 -82.64
N ILE A 512 -17.46 -41.62 -83.71
CA ILE A 512 -18.20 -41.71 -84.98
C ILE A 512 -17.25 -41.24 -86.13
#